data_cbe839d176efc4f78b8cc1121d859543
#
_entry.id   cbe839d176efc4f78b8cc1121d859543
#
_cell.length_a   1.000
_cell.length_b   1.000
_cell.length_c   1.000
_cell.angle_alpha   90.00
_cell.angle_beta   90.00
_cell.angle_gamma   90.00
#
_symmetry.space_group_name_H-M   'P 1'
#
loop_
_entity.id
_entity.type
_entity.pdbx_description
1 polymer ?
#
loop_
_entity_poly.entity_id
_entity_poly.type
_entity_poly.pdbx_seq_one_letter_code
_entity_poly.pdbx_strand_id
1 'polypeptide(L)'
;MFNMLIKSSEWDEGRDIFWKSRVFEYTSRDIQSHFTLSNFPNFEALIKYPVLFMEETSRGRQQYGRIGKISRVIDNGGDEITLEYHFEQIPPIPQSELVRLSSLLGVQSTRGFGPYNRTHWSVKDIDLYQILLAQTLGISEQVFKCAEIRLTT
;
A
#
# COMPACT_ATOMS: atom_id res chain seq x y z
N MET A 1 4.61 -10.16 -0.39
CA MET A 1 4.35 -9.06 -1.33
C MET A 1 3.25 -8.16 -0.78
N PHE A 2 3.31 -6.86 -1.04
CA PHE A 2 2.28 -5.93 -0.61
C PHE A 2 2.12 -4.77 -1.59
N ASN A 3 0.96 -4.14 -1.54
CA ASN A 3 0.65 -2.92 -2.30
C ASN A 3 0.86 -1.71 -1.39
N MET A 4 1.50 -0.68 -1.92
CA MET A 4 1.62 0.61 -1.23
C MET A 4 0.84 1.64 -2.02
N LEU A 5 -0.20 2.19 -1.43
CA LEU A 5 -1.03 3.22 -2.05
C LEU A 5 -0.87 4.53 -1.30
N ILE A 6 -0.45 5.56 -2.01
CA ILE A 6 -0.27 6.90 -1.46
C ILE A 6 -1.14 7.87 -2.26
N LYS A 7 -1.88 8.72 -1.57
CA LYS A 7 -2.63 9.82 -2.20
C LYS A 7 -2.52 11.10 -1.38
N SER A 8 -2.95 12.20 -1.97
CA SER A 8 -2.79 13.54 -1.39
C SER A 8 -3.68 13.84 -0.19
N SER A 9 -4.73 13.05 0.03
CA SER A 9 -5.67 13.23 1.14
C SER A 9 -5.81 11.96 1.96
N GLU A 10 -6.52 12.06 3.09
CA GLU A 10 -6.78 10.88 3.93
C GLU A 10 -7.59 9.82 3.18
N TRP A 11 -7.32 8.57 3.52
CA TRP A 11 -8.12 7.44 3.07
C TRP A 11 -9.32 7.28 3.98
N ASP A 12 -10.51 7.48 3.45
CA ASP A 12 -11.76 7.20 4.16
C ASP A 12 -12.09 5.72 3.98
N GLU A 13 -12.50 5.06 5.05
CA GLU A 13 -12.79 3.63 4.98
C GLU A 13 -13.95 3.34 4.04
N GLY A 14 -13.67 2.52 3.05
CA GLY A 14 -14.69 1.95 2.18
C GLY A 14 -14.49 2.17 0.70
N ARG A 15 -14.40 3.39 0.21
CA ARG A 15 -14.44 3.63 -1.23
C ARG A 15 -13.70 4.92 -1.62
N ASP A 16 -12.90 4.84 -2.70
CA ASP A 16 -12.14 5.99 -3.19
C ASP A 16 -11.85 5.87 -4.68
N ILE A 17 -11.56 6.99 -5.30
CA ILE A 17 -11.16 7.08 -6.71
C ILE A 17 -9.65 7.00 -6.81
N PHE A 18 -9.16 6.33 -7.85
CA PHE A 18 -7.74 6.24 -8.15
C PHE A 18 -7.54 6.22 -9.68
N TRP A 19 -6.30 6.11 -10.14
CA TRP A 19 -5.98 6.20 -11.57
C TRP A 19 -5.08 5.05 -12.03
N LYS A 20 -5.41 4.43 -13.16
CA LYS A 20 -4.63 3.35 -13.76
C LYS A 20 -3.20 3.79 -14.06
N SER A 21 -3.02 5.02 -14.53
CA SER A 21 -1.71 5.57 -14.89
C SER A 21 -0.75 5.71 -13.71
N ARG A 22 -1.25 5.65 -12.48
CA ARG A 22 -0.46 5.71 -11.27
C ARG A 22 -0.07 4.34 -10.73
N VAL A 23 -0.62 3.27 -11.30
CA VAL A 23 -0.30 1.90 -10.88
C VAL A 23 1.07 1.52 -11.45
N PHE A 24 1.87 0.85 -10.64
CA PHE A 24 3.24 0.41 -10.93
C PHE A 24 4.31 1.50 -10.91
N GLU A 25 4.01 2.72 -10.52
CA GLU A 25 5.08 3.69 -10.24
C GLU A 25 5.94 3.15 -9.09
N TYR A 26 7.24 3.39 -9.15
CA TYR A 26 8.22 2.88 -8.16
C TYR A 26 8.16 1.36 -7.97
N THR A 27 7.81 0.64 -9.00
CA THR A 27 7.70 -0.82 -9.02
C THR A 27 8.72 -1.39 -10.00
N SER A 28 9.40 -2.49 -9.65
CA SER A 28 10.36 -3.12 -10.54
C SER A 28 9.67 -3.65 -11.81
N ARG A 29 10.44 -3.74 -12.90
CA ARG A 29 9.91 -4.24 -14.17
C ARG A 29 9.43 -5.69 -14.08
N ASP A 30 10.13 -6.51 -13.32
CA ASP A 30 9.77 -7.92 -13.14
C ASP A 30 8.40 -8.06 -12.48
N ILE A 31 8.14 -7.26 -11.45
CA ILE A 31 6.84 -7.24 -10.78
C ILE A 31 5.77 -6.71 -11.73
N GLN A 32 6.03 -5.63 -12.44
CA GLN A 32 5.09 -5.08 -13.43
C GLN A 32 4.70 -6.13 -14.47
N SER A 33 5.69 -6.83 -15.03
CA SER A 33 5.44 -7.89 -16.03
C SER A 33 4.58 -9.01 -15.47
N HIS A 34 4.81 -9.39 -14.20
CA HIS A 34 4.06 -10.45 -13.55
C HIS A 34 2.58 -10.08 -13.34
N PHE A 35 2.29 -8.82 -13.10
CA PHE A 35 0.94 -8.32 -12.80
C PHE A 35 0.30 -7.54 -13.94
N THR A 36 0.82 -7.67 -15.14
CA THR A 36 0.22 -7.05 -16.35
C THR A 36 -0.46 -8.13 -17.19
N LEU A 37 -1.69 -7.87 -17.57
CA LEU A 37 -2.48 -8.74 -18.42
C LEU A 37 -3.05 -7.90 -19.56
N SER A 38 -2.70 -8.23 -20.82
CA SER A 38 -3.14 -7.50 -22.01
C SER A 38 -2.86 -5.97 -21.92
N ASN A 39 -1.66 -5.62 -21.45
CA ASN A 39 -1.19 -4.24 -21.27
C ASN A 39 -1.91 -3.45 -20.15
N PHE A 40 -2.69 -4.10 -19.32
CA PHE A 40 -3.37 -3.48 -18.19
C PHE A 40 -2.96 -4.15 -16.87
N PRO A 41 -3.02 -3.43 -15.74
CA PRO A 41 -2.78 -4.05 -14.45
C PRO A 41 -3.79 -5.18 -14.20
N ASN A 42 -3.29 -6.32 -13.74
CA ASN A 42 -4.14 -7.43 -13.31
C ASN A 42 -4.60 -7.18 -11.88
N PHE A 43 -5.67 -6.40 -11.72
CA PHE A 43 -6.17 -6.01 -10.41
C PHE A 43 -6.62 -7.21 -9.57
N GLU A 44 -7.21 -8.23 -10.16
CA GLU A 44 -7.62 -9.43 -9.43
C GLU A 44 -6.45 -10.11 -8.74
N ALA A 45 -5.30 -10.14 -9.38
CA ALA A 45 -4.09 -10.70 -8.78
C ALA A 45 -3.49 -9.75 -7.73
N LEU A 46 -3.47 -8.45 -8.01
CA LEU A 46 -2.90 -7.44 -7.10
C LEU A 46 -3.64 -7.36 -5.76
N ILE A 47 -4.96 -7.40 -5.79
CA ILE A 47 -5.77 -7.22 -4.57
C ILE A 47 -5.74 -8.40 -3.62
N LYS A 48 -5.12 -9.52 -4.01
CA LYS A 48 -4.88 -10.66 -3.11
C LYS A 48 -3.87 -10.32 -2.01
N TYR A 49 -3.06 -9.31 -2.21
CA TYR A 49 -2.00 -8.92 -1.28
C TYR A 49 -2.43 -7.76 -0.39
N PRO A 50 -1.89 -7.69 0.83
CA PRO A 50 -2.22 -6.60 1.75
C PRO A 50 -1.82 -5.25 1.18
N VAL A 51 -2.46 -4.21 1.70
CA VAL A 51 -2.23 -2.83 1.28
C VAL A 51 -1.78 -1.99 2.47
N LEU A 52 -0.76 -1.20 2.24
CA LEU A 52 -0.36 -0.12 3.13
C LEU A 52 -0.89 1.19 2.53
N PHE A 53 -1.90 1.76 3.17
CA PHE A 53 -2.50 3.03 2.77
C PHE A 53 -1.81 4.17 3.49
N MET A 54 -1.29 5.13 2.75
CA MET A 54 -0.59 6.30 3.29
C MET A 54 -1.06 7.57 2.59
N GLU A 55 -0.76 8.71 3.21
CA GLU A 55 -0.93 10.02 2.58
C GLU A 55 0.40 10.53 2.06
N GLU A 56 0.36 11.44 1.08
CA GLU A 56 1.54 12.20 0.71
C GLU A 56 2.02 12.98 1.94
N THR A 57 3.34 13.01 2.15
CA THR A 57 3.92 13.65 3.34
C THR A 57 3.60 15.15 3.36
N SER A 58 3.07 15.59 4.49
CA SER A 58 2.73 16.98 4.74
C SER A 58 3.42 17.46 6.02
N ARG A 59 3.94 18.69 5.99
CA ARG A 59 4.60 19.28 7.15
C ARG A 59 3.60 19.75 8.19
N GLY A 60 3.97 19.66 9.46
CA GLY A 60 3.20 20.22 10.58
C GLY A 60 1.94 19.47 10.94
N ARG A 61 1.72 18.28 10.39
CA ARG A 61 0.56 17.44 10.66
C ARG A 61 0.98 16.02 10.98
N GLN A 62 0.39 15.44 12.02
CA GLN A 62 0.58 14.03 12.32
C GLN A 62 -0.17 13.19 11.28
N GLN A 63 0.52 12.27 10.65
CA GLN A 63 -0.04 11.38 9.63
C GLN A 63 0.15 9.92 10.03
N TYR A 64 -0.75 9.06 9.55
CA TYR A 64 -0.75 7.64 9.89
C TYR A 64 -0.89 6.80 8.63
N GLY A 65 -0.18 5.66 8.60
CA GLY A 65 -0.45 4.60 7.63
C GLY A 65 -1.47 3.63 8.21
N ARG A 66 -2.27 3.04 7.34
CA ARG A 66 -3.25 2.03 7.69
C ARG A 66 -3.00 0.78 6.85
N ILE A 67 -3.17 -0.37 7.47
CA ILE A 67 -3.06 -1.66 6.77
C ILE A 67 -4.46 -2.18 6.50
N GLY A 68 -4.68 -2.63 5.27
CA GLY A 68 -5.96 -3.18 4.88
C GLY A 68 -5.89 -4.00 3.63
N LYS A 69 -7.03 -4.15 2.99
CA LYS A 69 -7.17 -4.90 1.74
C LYS A 69 -8.15 -4.19 0.81
N ILE A 70 -7.87 -4.30 -0.48
CA ILE A 70 -8.82 -3.90 -1.51
C ILE A 70 -9.70 -5.11 -1.80
N SER A 71 -11.00 -4.94 -1.68
CA SER A 71 -11.97 -5.99 -1.97
C SER A 71 -12.40 -6.00 -3.44
N ARG A 72 -12.34 -4.83 -4.10
CA ARG A 72 -12.80 -4.70 -5.47
C ARG A 72 -12.19 -3.49 -6.16
N VAL A 73 -11.88 -3.63 -7.44
CA VAL A 73 -11.48 -2.53 -8.31
C VAL A 73 -12.52 -2.43 -9.43
N ILE A 74 -13.10 -1.26 -9.61
CA ILE A 74 -14.10 -0.99 -10.65
C ILE A 74 -13.48 -0.06 -11.68
N ASP A 75 -13.48 -0.48 -12.93
CA ASP A 75 -13.04 0.36 -14.05
C ASP A 75 -14.15 1.33 -14.42
N ASN A 76 -13.92 2.62 -14.25
CA ASN A 76 -14.89 3.67 -14.56
C ASN A 76 -14.78 4.20 -15.98
N GLY A 77 -13.90 3.60 -16.80
CA GLY A 77 -13.58 4.08 -18.13
C GLY A 77 -12.40 5.03 -18.11
N GLY A 78 -11.70 5.17 -19.24
CA GLY A 78 -10.50 5.98 -19.31
C GLY A 78 -9.48 5.59 -18.26
N ASP A 79 -8.89 6.56 -17.58
CA ASP A 79 -7.87 6.35 -16.56
C ASP A 79 -8.43 6.10 -15.15
N GLU A 80 -9.70 6.40 -14.94
CA GLU A 80 -10.29 6.38 -13.60
C GLU A 80 -10.74 4.98 -13.16
N ILE A 81 -10.41 4.63 -11.91
CA ILE A 81 -10.89 3.41 -11.24
C ILE A 81 -11.47 3.78 -9.88
N THR A 82 -12.37 2.94 -9.38
CA THR A 82 -12.87 3.01 -8.01
C THR A 82 -12.31 1.85 -7.22
N LEU A 83 -11.74 2.15 -6.05
CA LEU A 83 -11.27 1.15 -5.11
C LEU A 83 -12.30 0.98 -4.00
N GLU A 84 -12.76 -0.24 -3.78
CA GLU A 84 -13.51 -0.60 -2.59
C GLU A 84 -12.54 -1.35 -1.67
N TYR A 85 -12.41 -0.90 -0.43
CA TYR A 85 -11.40 -1.42 0.49
C TYR A 85 -11.86 -1.35 1.93
N HIS A 86 -11.14 -2.02 2.80
CA HIS A 86 -11.34 -1.96 4.24
C HIS A 86 -10.00 -2.02 4.95
N PHE A 87 -9.96 -1.44 6.15
CA PHE A 87 -8.80 -1.53 7.01
C PHE A 87 -8.88 -2.76 7.90
N GLU A 88 -7.73 -3.41 8.10
CA GLU A 88 -7.60 -4.47 9.09
C GLU A 88 -7.68 -3.89 10.50
N GLN A 89 -7.97 -4.72 11.50
CA GLN A 89 -8.02 -4.32 12.90
C GLN A 89 -6.60 -4.17 13.48
N ILE A 90 -5.80 -3.37 12.81
CA ILE A 90 -4.43 -3.01 13.20
C ILE A 90 -4.44 -1.52 13.50
N PRO A 91 -3.91 -1.09 14.67
CA PRO A 91 -3.86 0.34 14.98
C PRO A 91 -3.14 1.13 13.89
N PRO A 92 -3.55 2.38 13.66
CA PRO A 92 -2.82 3.25 12.73
C PRO A 92 -1.34 3.36 13.13
N ILE A 93 -0.46 3.34 12.14
CA ILE A 93 0.98 3.41 12.36
C ILE A 93 1.45 4.82 12.02
N PRO A 94 2.17 5.50 12.93
CA PRO A 94 2.71 6.83 12.62
C PRO A 94 3.50 6.80 11.32
N GLN A 95 3.20 7.71 10.40
CA GLN A 95 3.85 7.71 9.09
C GLN A 95 5.34 7.96 9.19
N SER A 96 5.79 8.71 10.21
CA SER A 96 7.22 8.88 10.49
C SER A 96 7.94 7.56 10.76
N GLU A 97 7.27 6.62 11.44
CA GLU A 97 7.84 5.29 11.68
C GLU A 97 7.93 4.47 10.38
N LEU A 98 6.92 4.56 9.52
CA LEU A 98 6.96 3.89 8.23
C LEU A 98 8.05 4.46 7.31
N VAL A 99 8.24 5.77 7.33
CA VAL A 99 9.32 6.43 6.58
C VAL A 99 10.69 5.98 7.11
N ARG A 100 10.84 5.82 8.44
CA ARG A 100 12.05 5.28 9.05
C ARG A 100 12.37 3.86 8.55
N LEU A 101 11.35 3.07 8.24
CA LEU A 101 11.48 1.70 7.75
C LEU A 101 11.60 1.60 6.22
N SER A 102 11.79 2.71 5.51
CA SER A 102 11.76 2.78 4.05
C SER A 102 12.58 1.70 3.36
N SER A 103 13.83 1.49 3.77
CA SER A 103 14.70 0.50 3.12
C SER A 103 14.17 -0.93 3.29
N LEU A 104 13.61 -1.25 4.45
CA LEU A 104 13.02 -2.56 4.71
C LEU A 104 11.73 -2.77 3.93
N LEU A 105 10.99 -1.69 3.67
CA LEU A 105 9.74 -1.72 2.91
C LEU A 105 9.97 -1.63 1.38
N GLY A 106 11.23 -1.56 0.96
CA GLY A 106 11.57 -1.48 -0.46
C GLY A 106 11.32 -0.10 -1.06
N VAL A 107 11.30 0.93 -0.24
CA VAL A 107 11.08 2.31 -0.68
C VAL A 107 12.41 3.05 -0.72
N GLN A 108 12.77 3.57 -1.87
CA GLN A 108 13.95 4.43 -1.99
C GLN A 108 13.52 5.87 -1.69
N SER A 109 13.93 6.35 -0.52
CA SER A 109 13.67 7.73 -0.12
C SER A 109 14.76 8.63 -0.70
N THR A 110 14.36 9.54 -1.58
CA THR A 110 15.24 10.58 -2.11
C THR A 110 14.85 11.93 -1.52
N ARG A 111 15.82 12.84 -1.45
CA ARG A 111 15.52 14.22 -1.04
C ARG A 111 14.66 14.89 -2.11
N GLY A 112 13.57 15.53 -1.69
CA GLY A 112 12.65 16.24 -2.58
C GLY A 112 11.47 15.39 -3.02
N PHE A 113 11.21 15.35 -4.32
CA PHE A 113 10.06 14.63 -4.88
C PHE A 113 10.36 13.13 -5.00
N GLY A 114 9.99 12.39 -3.97
CA GLY A 114 10.11 10.95 -3.92
C GLY A 114 8.76 10.26 -3.81
N PRO A 115 8.76 8.94 -3.55
CA PRO A 115 7.52 8.16 -3.44
C PRO A 115 6.52 8.72 -2.43
N TYR A 116 6.99 9.26 -1.31
CA TYR A 116 6.13 9.79 -0.26
C TYR A 116 5.47 11.13 -0.60
N ASN A 117 5.84 11.75 -1.70
CA ASN A 117 5.29 13.04 -2.15
C ASN A 117 4.52 12.91 -3.46
N ARG A 118 4.11 11.69 -3.79
CA ARG A 118 3.44 11.43 -5.06
C ARG A 118 2.30 10.44 -4.90
N THR A 119 1.15 10.79 -5.41
CA THR A 119 0.02 9.87 -5.54
C THR A 119 0.42 8.72 -6.46
N HIS A 120 0.46 7.50 -5.95
CA HIS A 120 0.81 6.32 -6.75
C HIS A 120 0.44 5.02 -6.06
N TRP A 121 0.50 3.95 -6.84
CA TRP A 121 0.32 2.57 -6.38
C TRP A 121 1.59 1.80 -6.77
N SER A 122 2.43 1.50 -5.79
CA SER A 122 3.60 0.64 -6.00
C SER A 122 3.34 -0.75 -5.44
N VAL A 123 4.06 -1.73 -5.98
CA VAL A 123 4.00 -3.12 -5.52
C VAL A 123 5.40 -3.55 -5.09
N LYS A 124 5.51 -4.11 -3.90
CA LYS A 124 6.81 -4.49 -3.32
C LYS A 124 6.83 -5.98 -3.01
N ASP A 125 7.89 -6.66 -3.43
CA ASP A 125 8.11 -8.08 -3.13
C ASP A 125 8.74 -8.24 -1.75
N ILE A 126 7.98 -7.87 -0.74
CA ILE A 126 8.38 -7.86 0.66
C ILE A 126 7.19 -8.29 1.50
N ASP A 127 7.42 -9.05 2.55
CA ASP A 127 6.40 -9.44 3.50
C ASP A 127 6.17 -8.31 4.52
N LEU A 128 5.12 -7.53 4.31
CA LEU A 128 4.79 -6.39 5.15
C LEU A 128 4.60 -6.78 6.62
N TYR A 129 3.85 -7.84 6.88
CA TYR A 129 3.57 -8.27 8.25
C TYR A 129 4.83 -8.69 8.99
N GLN A 130 5.74 -9.37 8.31
CA GLN A 130 7.00 -9.80 8.91
C GLN A 130 7.87 -8.60 9.30
N ILE A 131 7.95 -7.58 8.45
CA ILE A 131 8.68 -6.36 8.76
C ILE A 131 8.12 -5.69 10.02
N LEU A 132 6.81 -5.56 10.09
CA LEU A 132 6.16 -4.90 11.24
C LEU A 132 6.33 -5.70 12.54
N LEU A 133 6.23 -7.02 12.48
CA LEU A 133 6.47 -7.89 13.63
C LEU A 133 7.91 -7.76 14.15
N ALA A 134 8.88 -7.77 13.24
CA ALA A 134 10.29 -7.68 13.59
C ALA A 134 10.65 -6.33 14.23
N GLN A 135 9.94 -5.26 13.89
CA GLN A 135 10.22 -3.92 14.39
C GLN A 135 9.50 -3.59 15.70
N THR A 136 8.65 -4.47 16.21
CA THR A 136 7.93 -4.30 17.47
C THR A 136 7.27 -2.92 17.64
N LEU A 137 6.48 -2.51 16.66
CA LEU A 137 5.85 -1.18 16.63
C LEU A 137 4.63 -1.05 17.56
N GLY A 138 4.49 -1.90 18.56
CA GLY A 138 3.36 -1.86 19.51
C GLY A 138 2.04 -2.39 18.97
N ILE A 139 2.06 -3.09 17.84
CA ILE A 139 0.86 -3.65 17.17
C ILE A 139 1.00 -5.17 17.01
N SER A 140 1.80 -5.80 17.85
CA SER A 140 2.27 -7.17 17.65
C SER A 140 1.18 -8.22 17.54
N GLU A 141 0.16 -8.17 18.39
CA GLU A 141 -0.89 -9.21 18.40
C GLU A 141 -1.74 -9.21 17.14
N GLN A 142 -2.23 -8.04 16.70
CA GLN A 142 -3.06 -7.93 15.51
C GLN A 142 -2.27 -8.27 14.24
N VAL A 143 -1.03 -7.79 14.14
CA VAL A 143 -0.15 -8.11 13.02
C VAL A 143 0.12 -9.61 13.00
N PHE A 144 0.36 -10.22 14.15
CA PHE A 144 0.59 -11.66 14.27
C PHE A 144 -0.63 -12.46 13.79
N LYS A 145 -1.83 -12.08 14.20
CA LYS A 145 -3.06 -12.72 13.74
C LYS A 145 -3.24 -12.62 12.24
N CYS A 146 -3.02 -11.46 11.66
CA CYS A 146 -3.10 -11.27 10.21
C CYS A 146 -2.07 -12.13 9.47
N ALA A 147 -0.86 -12.23 9.99
CA ALA A 147 0.18 -13.07 9.42
C ALA A 147 -0.17 -14.56 9.51
N GLU A 148 -0.73 -15.01 10.63
CA GLU A 148 -1.18 -16.40 10.81
C GLU A 148 -2.29 -16.75 9.82
N ILE A 149 -3.30 -15.91 9.68
CA ILE A 149 -4.40 -16.10 8.72
C ILE A 149 -3.84 -16.23 7.31
N ARG A 150 -2.89 -15.39 6.94
CA ARG A 150 -2.26 -15.44 5.62
C ARG A 150 -1.49 -16.74 5.39
N LEU A 151 -0.80 -17.26 6.40
CA LEU A 151 -0.05 -18.51 6.30
C LEU A 151 -0.95 -19.74 6.22
N THR A 152 -2.17 -19.67 6.75
CA THR A 152 -3.12 -20.79 6.75
C THR A 152 -4.07 -20.77 5.56
N THR A 153 -4.09 -19.72 4.78
CA THR A 153 -4.90 -19.59 3.58
C THR A 153 -4.09 -19.79 2.32
#